data_e54946b38a39e2074bf27189b9ef6750
#
_entry.id   e54946b38a39e2074bf27189b9ef6750
#
_cell.length_a   1.000
_cell.length_b   1.000
_cell.length_c   1.000
_cell.angle_alpha   90.00
_cell.angle_beta   90.00
_cell.angle_gamma   90.00
#
_symmetry.space_group_name_H-M   'P 1'
#
loop_
_entity.id
_entity.type
_entity.pdbx_description
1 polymer ?
#
loop_
_entity_poly.entity_id
_entity_poly.type
_entity_poly.pdbx_seq_one_letter_code
_entity_poly.pdbx_strand_id
1 'polypeptide(L)'
;FKGEYREKANELEWTTLSELNNDYFVVQHSMDGVNFEAIGTENGRGTSNTLTDYRFSHQNPSRGVHYYRLKQFDFDARFDYSDVISINVQGEEELALYPNPAQDQLTIVNGQGVAFISNVLGQSVRQFSIAENQQTIQIDDLQDGHYFLRILRANGEIVVKKFVKR
;
A
#
# COMPACT_ATOMS: atom_id res chain seq x y z
N PHE A 1 14.98 1.20 -15.82
CA PHE A 1 14.22 1.72 -14.68
C PHE A 1 12.91 0.96 -14.55
N LYS A 2 12.58 0.46 -13.38
CA LYS A 2 11.38 -0.30 -13.04
C LYS A 2 10.94 -0.02 -11.62
N GLY A 3 9.72 -0.42 -11.26
CA GLY A 3 9.20 -0.28 -9.90
C GLY A 3 7.99 -1.15 -9.66
N GLU A 4 7.73 -1.44 -8.38
CA GLU A 4 6.58 -2.19 -7.92
C GLU A 4 6.09 -1.70 -6.55
N TYR A 5 4.79 -1.85 -6.28
CA TYR A 5 4.23 -1.61 -4.95
C TYR A 5 4.42 -2.83 -4.06
N ARG A 6 5.13 -2.68 -2.96
CA ARG A 6 5.41 -3.75 -2.00
C ARG A 6 5.51 -3.16 -0.60
N GLU A 7 4.95 -3.84 0.40
CA GLU A 7 5.08 -3.49 1.83
C GLU A 7 4.78 -2.01 2.16
N LYS A 8 3.74 -1.44 1.55
CA LYS A 8 3.32 -0.04 1.71
C LYS A 8 4.30 1.00 1.13
N ALA A 9 5.16 0.57 0.22
CA ALA A 9 6.07 1.45 -0.51
C ALA A 9 6.03 1.16 -2.01
N ASN A 10 6.31 2.17 -2.83
CA ASN A 10 6.69 1.99 -4.22
C ASN A 10 8.22 1.84 -4.26
N GLU A 11 8.68 0.60 -4.45
CA GLU A 11 10.09 0.29 -4.59
C GLU A 11 10.52 0.51 -6.03
N LEU A 12 11.48 1.41 -6.22
CA LEU A 12 12.03 1.79 -7.52
C LEU A 12 13.45 1.25 -7.64
N GLU A 13 13.76 0.63 -8.78
CA GLU A 13 15.08 0.07 -9.07
C GLU A 13 15.55 0.47 -10.47
N TRP A 14 16.83 0.77 -10.60
CA TRP A 14 17.48 0.94 -11.90
C TRP A 14 18.91 0.48 -11.86
N THR A 15 19.43 0.19 -13.03
CA THR A 15 20.80 -0.29 -13.22
C THR A 15 21.46 0.51 -14.32
N THR A 16 22.66 0.98 -14.08
CA THR A 16 23.54 1.54 -15.11
C THR A 16 24.59 0.51 -15.51
N LEU A 17 24.81 0.34 -16.81
CA LEU A 17 25.91 -0.49 -17.32
C LEU A 17 27.25 0.22 -17.22
N SER A 18 27.22 1.53 -17.46
CA SER A 18 28.33 2.48 -17.34
C SER A 18 27.76 3.85 -17.06
N GLU A 19 28.58 4.71 -16.47
CA GLU A 19 28.26 6.12 -16.24
C GLU A 19 29.41 6.99 -16.78
N LEU A 20 29.05 8.12 -17.34
CA LEU A 20 30.00 9.12 -17.78
C LEU A 20 29.61 10.46 -17.19
N ASN A 21 30.47 11.03 -16.36
CA ASN A 21 30.28 12.34 -15.74
C ASN A 21 29.02 12.47 -14.85
N ASN A 22 28.41 11.36 -14.45
CA ASN A 22 27.17 11.34 -13.68
C ASN A 22 27.38 11.80 -12.24
N ASP A 23 26.77 12.91 -11.85
CA ASP A 23 26.81 13.44 -10.49
C ASP A 23 25.77 12.77 -9.60
N TYR A 24 24.49 12.88 -9.97
CA TYR A 24 23.40 12.27 -9.22
C TYR A 24 22.13 12.07 -10.07
N PHE A 25 21.26 11.22 -9.55
CA PHE A 25 19.90 11.05 -10.04
C PHE A 25 18.91 11.77 -9.12
N VAL A 26 17.93 12.44 -9.70
CA VAL A 26 16.74 12.91 -8.99
C VAL A 26 15.60 11.98 -9.34
N VAL A 27 15.01 11.36 -8.32
CA VAL A 27 13.77 10.60 -8.47
C VAL A 27 12.62 11.57 -8.48
N GLN A 28 11.84 11.56 -9.55
CA GLN A 28 10.68 12.43 -9.73
C GLN A 28 9.39 11.60 -9.75
N HIS A 29 8.36 12.13 -9.12
CA HIS A 29 7.04 11.53 -8.97
C HIS A 29 5.96 12.46 -9.52
N SER A 30 4.88 11.85 -10.04
CA SER A 30 3.67 12.54 -10.49
C SER A 30 2.43 11.68 -10.25
N MET A 31 1.28 12.31 -9.98
CA MET A 31 -0.02 11.66 -9.94
C MET A 31 -0.78 11.77 -11.28
N ASP A 32 -0.38 12.67 -12.16
CA ASP A 32 -1.08 12.94 -13.44
C ASP A 32 -0.24 12.56 -14.67
N GLY A 33 1.03 12.16 -14.47
CA GLY A 33 1.98 11.82 -15.53
C GLY A 33 2.53 13.03 -16.29
N VAL A 34 2.20 14.25 -15.89
CA VAL A 34 2.59 15.51 -16.54
C VAL A 34 3.42 16.40 -15.61
N ASN A 35 2.91 16.63 -14.39
CA ASN A 35 3.54 17.48 -13.40
C ASN A 35 4.38 16.62 -12.46
N PHE A 36 5.71 16.70 -12.59
CA PHE A 36 6.66 15.89 -11.83
C PHE A 36 7.35 16.72 -10.76
N GLU A 37 7.35 16.20 -9.53
CA GLU A 37 8.05 16.78 -8.38
C GLU A 37 9.20 15.88 -7.94
N ALA A 38 10.31 16.46 -7.47
CA ALA A 38 11.42 15.71 -6.92
C ALA A 38 11.05 15.13 -5.54
N ILE A 39 11.24 13.82 -5.37
CA ILE A 39 10.96 13.12 -4.10
C ILE A 39 12.21 12.56 -3.44
N GLY A 40 13.35 12.56 -4.11
CA GLY A 40 14.62 12.14 -3.57
C GLY A 40 15.75 12.19 -4.58
N THR A 41 16.94 11.91 -4.10
CA THR A 41 18.18 11.89 -4.89
C THR A 41 19.03 10.69 -4.54
N GLU A 42 19.75 10.15 -5.54
CA GLU A 42 20.75 9.11 -5.39
C GLU A 42 22.05 9.53 -6.07
N ASN A 43 23.18 9.42 -5.37
CA ASN A 43 24.46 9.83 -5.93
C ASN A 43 24.90 8.91 -7.06
N GLY A 44 25.34 9.48 -8.17
CA GLY A 44 25.97 8.77 -9.27
C GLY A 44 27.39 8.29 -8.90
N ARG A 45 28.02 7.57 -9.83
CA ARG A 45 29.38 7.05 -9.70
C ARG A 45 30.40 7.87 -10.49
N GLY A 46 30.04 9.04 -10.98
CA GLY A 46 30.88 9.86 -11.81
C GLY A 46 31.11 9.22 -13.17
N THR A 47 32.37 8.84 -13.46
CA THR A 47 32.71 8.05 -14.65
C THR A 47 33.08 6.64 -14.22
N SER A 48 32.27 5.67 -14.60
CA SER A 48 32.41 4.27 -14.23
C SER A 48 31.99 3.35 -15.38
N ASN A 49 32.73 2.27 -15.59
CA ASN A 49 32.39 1.18 -16.51
C ASN A 49 31.90 -0.07 -15.76
N THR A 50 31.45 0.11 -14.51
CA THR A 50 30.96 -0.97 -13.67
C THR A 50 29.44 -0.94 -13.59
N LEU A 51 28.81 -2.08 -13.75
CA LEU A 51 27.39 -2.25 -13.53
C LEU A 51 27.05 -1.83 -12.10
N THR A 52 26.11 -0.91 -11.96
CA THR A 52 25.69 -0.35 -10.67
C THR A 52 24.19 -0.41 -10.53
N ASP A 53 23.73 -1.02 -9.44
CA ASP A 53 22.33 -1.08 -9.06
C ASP A 53 21.98 0.01 -8.07
N TYR A 54 20.84 0.64 -8.27
CA TYR A 54 20.28 1.70 -7.45
C TYR A 54 18.88 1.34 -6.99
N ARG A 55 18.50 1.84 -5.82
CA ARG A 55 17.17 1.64 -5.24
C ARG A 55 16.69 2.91 -4.57
N PHE A 56 15.38 3.14 -4.67
CA PHE A 56 14.70 4.22 -3.96
C PHE A 56 13.33 3.75 -3.51
N SER A 57 12.95 4.04 -2.28
CA SER A 57 11.67 3.64 -1.70
C SER A 57 10.80 4.86 -1.41
N HIS A 58 9.67 4.97 -2.12
CA HIS A 58 8.64 5.98 -1.84
C HIS A 58 7.64 5.39 -0.85
N GLN A 59 7.77 5.78 0.40
CA GLN A 59 7.00 5.25 1.52
C GLN A 59 5.57 5.77 1.55
N ASN A 60 4.61 4.88 1.89
CA ASN A 60 3.20 5.18 2.09
C ASN A 60 2.55 5.99 0.95
N PRO A 61 2.73 5.60 -0.32
CA PRO A 61 2.10 6.30 -1.42
C PRO A 61 0.57 6.24 -1.28
N SER A 62 -0.12 7.28 -1.72
CA SER A 62 -1.59 7.31 -1.76
C SER A 62 -2.14 6.25 -2.71
N ARG A 63 -3.44 5.97 -2.64
CA ARG A 63 -4.10 5.11 -3.64
C ARG A 63 -4.09 5.79 -5.01
N GLY A 64 -3.93 4.99 -6.07
CA GLY A 64 -4.01 5.46 -7.44
C GLY A 64 -2.78 5.09 -8.28
N VAL A 65 -2.74 5.63 -9.47
CA VAL A 65 -1.61 5.44 -10.38
C VAL A 65 -0.56 6.50 -10.09
N HIS A 66 0.64 6.05 -9.79
CA HIS A 66 1.82 6.88 -9.57
C HIS A 66 2.75 6.76 -10.75
N TYR A 67 3.25 7.86 -11.25
CA TYR A 67 4.22 7.93 -12.35
C TYR A 67 5.57 8.34 -11.79
N TYR A 68 6.62 7.70 -12.26
CA TYR A 68 8.00 7.98 -11.85
C TYR A 68 8.91 8.11 -13.05
N ARG A 69 9.90 8.98 -12.92
CA ARG A 69 11.03 9.08 -13.85
C ARG A 69 12.29 9.45 -13.08
N LEU A 70 13.42 9.14 -13.68
CA LEU A 70 14.71 9.63 -13.22
C LEU A 70 15.09 10.86 -14.03
N LYS A 71 15.72 11.83 -13.37
CA LYS A 71 16.44 12.91 -14.00
C LYS A 71 17.90 12.79 -13.58
N GLN A 72 18.75 12.35 -14.48
CA GLN A 72 20.18 12.23 -14.25
C GLN A 72 20.82 13.60 -14.48
N PHE A 73 21.69 14.01 -13.57
CA PHE A 73 22.51 15.20 -13.69
C PHE A 73 23.99 14.85 -13.79
N ASP A 74 24.67 15.49 -14.72
CA ASP A 74 26.11 15.45 -14.85
C ASP A 74 26.77 16.56 -14.05
N PHE A 75 28.06 16.43 -13.71
CA PHE A 75 28.84 17.46 -13.00
C PHE A 75 28.90 18.82 -13.71
N ASP A 76 28.62 18.87 -15.00
CA ASP A 76 28.52 20.12 -15.79
C ASP A 76 27.09 20.68 -15.85
N ALA A 77 26.19 20.18 -15.00
CA ALA A 77 24.78 20.55 -14.88
C ALA A 77 23.90 20.22 -16.09
N ARG A 78 24.38 19.45 -17.06
CA ARG A 78 23.53 18.85 -18.09
C ARG A 78 22.68 17.77 -17.45
N PHE A 79 21.55 17.46 -18.08
CA PHE A 79 20.68 16.42 -17.57
C PHE A 79 19.95 15.68 -18.69
N ASP A 80 19.58 14.44 -18.38
CA ASP A 80 18.72 13.58 -19.20
C ASP A 80 17.61 12.96 -18.35
N TYR A 81 16.53 12.52 -19.02
CA TYR A 81 15.41 11.82 -18.38
C TYR A 81 15.37 10.35 -18.80
N SER A 82 15.01 9.50 -17.86
CA SER A 82 14.59 8.13 -18.16
C SER A 82 13.19 8.12 -18.79
N ASP A 83 12.79 6.96 -19.31
CA ASP A 83 11.38 6.66 -19.57
C ASP A 83 10.56 6.81 -18.28
N VAL A 84 9.27 7.16 -18.47
CA VAL A 84 8.30 7.19 -17.37
C VAL A 84 7.76 5.78 -17.12
N ILE A 85 7.78 5.36 -15.88
CA ILE A 85 7.11 4.13 -15.44
C ILE A 85 5.87 4.48 -14.62
N SER A 86 4.91 3.55 -14.54
CA SER A 86 3.73 3.70 -13.68
C SER A 86 3.58 2.53 -12.71
N ILE A 87 3.17 2.84 -11.49
CA ILE A 87 2.85 1.87 -10.44
C ILE A 87 1.43 2.15 -9.97
N ASN A 88 0.57 1.14 -10.04
CA ASN A 88 -0.79 1.26 -9.52
C ASN A 88 -0.83 0.79 -8.06
N VAL A 89 -0.94 1.75 -7.15
CA VAL A 89 -1.11 1.49 -5.72
C VAL A 89 -2.58 1.15 -5.46
N GLN A 90 -2.86 -0.12 -5.45
CA GLN A 90 -4.16 -0.63 -5.00
C GLN A 90 -4.13 -0.59 -3.48
N GLY A 91 -4.87 0.35 -2.89
CA GLY A 91 -5.07 0.33 -1.44
C GLY A 91 -5.88 -0.91 -1.07
N GLU A 92 -5.57 -1.51 0.06
CA GLU A 92 -6.47 -2.52 0.62
C GLU A 92 -7.85 -1.92 0.76
N GLU A 93 -8.86 -2.58 0.22
CA GLU A 93 -10.23 -2.14 0.33
C GLU A 93 -10.61 -2.07 1.81
N GLU A 94 -11.18 -0.94 2.22
CA GLU A 94 -11.49 -0.71 3.63
C GLU A 94 -12.53 -1.71 4.12
N LEU A 95 -12.25 -2.35 5.25
CA LEU A 95 -13.21 -3.21 5.94
C LEU A 95 -14.49 -2.41 6.23
N ALA A 96 -15.63 -2.84 5.69
CA ALA A 96 -16.93 -2.24 5.97
C ALA A 96 -17.87 -3.24 6.66
N LEU A 97 -18.71 -2.73 7.55
CA LEU A 97 -19.72 -3.49 8.29
C LEU A 97 -21.08 -2.81 8.15
N TYR A 98 -22.08 -3.56 7.71
CA TYR A 98 -23.45 -3.05 7.64
C TYR A 98 -24.51 -4.15 7.79
N PRO A 99 -25.72 -3.81 8.28
CA PRO A 99 -26.04 -2.53 8.89
C PRO A 99 -25.26 -2.31 10.19
N ASN A 100 -25.10 -1.07 10.60
CA ASN A 100 -24.54 -0.73 11.90
C ASN A 100 -25.31 0.49 12.46
N PRO A 101 -26.19 0.32 13.44
CA PRO A 101 -26.47 -0.89 14.23
C PRO A 101 -27.06 -2.05 13.45
N ALA A 102 -26.68 -3.27 13.85
CA ALA A 102 -27.16 -4.53 13.30
C ALA A 102 -28.19 -5.21 14.22
N GLN A 103 -29.15 -5.92 13.65
CA GLN A 103 -30.10 -6.77 14.39
C GLN A 103 -29.67 -8.25 14.28
N ASP A 104 -30.24 -8.98 13.34
CA ASP A 104 -30.02 -10.42 13.23
C ASP A 104 -28.83 -10.78 12.34
N GLN A 105 -28.40 -9.85 11.46
CA GLN A 105 -27.38 -10.09 10.46
C GLN A 105 -26.37 -8.95 10.41
N LEU A 106 -25.14 -9.30 10.09
CA LEU A 106 -24.04 -8.37 9.83
C LEU A 106 -23.34 -8.77 8.54
N THR A 107 -23.29 -7.86 7.57
CA THR A 107 -22.54 -8.04 6.34
C THR A 107 -21.15 -7.41 6.49
N ILE A 108 -20.16 -8.19 6.18
CA ILE A 108 -18.75 -7.85 6.24
C ILE A 108 -18.24 -7.74 4.81
N VAL A 109 -17.66 -6.60 4.43
CA VAL A 109 -17.06 -6.37 3.11
C VAL A 109 -15.59 -6.09 3.27
N ASN A 110 -14.78 -6.65 2.38
CA ASN A 110 -13.32 -6.54 2.37
C ASN A 110 -12.66 -7.08 3.65
N GLY A 111 -13.25 -8.15 4.18
CA GLY A 111 -12.87 -8.75 5.46
C GLY A 111 -12.19 -10.13 5.34
N GLN A 112 -11.56 -10.47 4.21
CA GLN A 112 -10.92 -11.78 4.05
C GLN A 112 -9.87 -12.05 5.13
N GLY A 113 -9.95 -13.25 5.71
CA GLY A 113 -9.06 -13.67 6.79
C GLY A 113 -9.76 -14.45 7.90
N VAL A 114 -9.09 -14.58 9.04
CA VAL A 114 -9.65 -15.16 10.25
C VAL A 114 -10.26 -14.06 11.11
N ALA A 115 -11.57 -14.13 11.32
CA ALA A 115 -12.36 -13.13 12.03
C ALA A 115 -12.68 -13.56 13.46
N PHE A 116 -12.62 -12.60 14.39
CA PHE A 116 -12.96 -12.76 15.79
C PHE A 116 -13.93 -11.64 16.19
N ILE A 117 -15.07 -12.00 16.77
CA ILE A 117 -15.97 -11.06 17.42
C ILE A 117 -15.69 -11.08 18.91
N SER A 118 -15.47 -9.93 19.51
CA SER A 118 -15.30 -9.76 20.94
C SER A 118 -16.25 -8.70 21.51
N ASN A 119 -16.65 -8.89 22.77
CA ASN A 119 -17.40 -7.90 23.54
C ASN A 119 -16.49 -6.76 24.04
N VAL A 120 -17.07 -5.77 24.73
CA VAL A 120 -16.34 -4.63 25.30
C VAL A 120 -15.30 -5.01 26.37
N LEU A 121 -15.39 -6.19 26.97
CA LEU A 121 -14.43 -6.73 27.94
C LEU A 121 -13.27 -7.45 27.24
N GLY A 122 -13.26 -7.51 25.90
CA GLY A 122 -12.23 -8.21 25.12
C GLY A 122 -12.42 -9.73 25.06
N GLN A 123 -13.50 -10.27 25.61
CA GLN A 123 -13.78 -11.70 25.53
C GLN A 123 -14.22 -12.06 24.10
N SER A 124 -13.58 -13.06 23.51
CA SER A 124 -13.96 -13.57 22.20
C SER A 124 -15.25 -14.37 22.31
N VAL A 125 -16.29 -13.95 21.58
CA VAL A 125 -17.61 -14.61 21.57
C VAL A 125 -17.81 -15.47 20.33
N ARG A 126 -17.05 -15.21 19.25
CA ARG A 126 -17.13 -16.00 18.02
C ARG A 126 -15.83 -15.90 17.22
N GLN A 127 -15.48 -17.01 16.54
CA GLN A 127 -14.39 -17.07 15.55
C GLN A 127 -14.89 -17.76 14.29
N PHE A 128 -14.51 -17.25 13.10
CA PHE A 128 -14.86 -17.82 11.80
C PHE A 128 -13.89 -17.34 10.73
N SER A 129 -13.91 -17.99 9.57
CA SER A 129 -13.10 -17.56 8.40
C SER A 129 -13.97 -16.85 7.39
N ILE A 130 -13.43 -15.81 6.76
CA ILE A 130 -14.05 -15.05 5.67
C ILE A 130 -13.19 -15.29 4.44
N ALA A 131 -13.77 -15.98 3.43
CA ALA A 131 -13.09 -16.29 2.17
C ALA A 131 -13.47 -15.34 1.05
N GLU A 132 -14.70 -14.82 1.07
CA GLU A 132 -15.26 -13.97 0.03
C GLU A 132 -15.08 -12.49 0.35
N ASN A 133 -15.13 -11.66 -0.69
CA ASN A 133 -15.04 -10.21 -0.53
C ASN A 133 -16.21 -9.62 0.26
N GLN A 134 -17.37 -10.27 0.20
CA GLN A 134 -18.57 -9.94 0.97
C GLN A 134 -19.16 -11.20 1.59
N GLN A 135 -19.35 -11.20 2.91
CA GLN A 135 -19.96 -12.30 3.64
C GLN A 135 -20.96 -11.77 4.65
N THR A 136 -22.15 -12.36 4.69
CA THR A 136 -23.18 -12.08 5.71
C THR A 136 -23.16 -13.17 6.76
N ILE A 137 -23.15 -12.78 8.03
CA ILE A 137 -23.21 -13.68 9.18
C ILE A 137 -24.46 -13.42 10.02
N GLN A 138 -24.99 -14.47 10.63
CA GLN A 138 -26.06 -14.37 11.62
C GLN A 138 -25.45 -13.95 12.97
N ILE A 139 -26.09 -13.01 13.66
CA ILE A 139 -25.69 -12.50 14.98
C ILE A 139 -26.89 -12.38 15.93
N ASP A 140 -27.98 -13.06 15.64
CA ASP A 140 -29.20 -13.11 16.42
C ASP A 140 -29.00 -13.72 17.83
N ASP A 141 -27.98 -14.56 17.99
CA ASP A 141 -27.56 -15.16 19.27
C ASP A 141 -26.70 -14.20 20.14
N LEU A 142 -26.26 -13.07 19.61
CA LEU A 142 -25.53 -12.09 20.39
C LEU A 142 -26.50 -11.18 21.18
N GLN A 143 -26.13 -10.88 22.41
CA GLN A 143 -26.88 -9.91 23.24
C GLN A 143 -26.69 -8.49 22.69
N ASP A 144 -27.67 -7.61 22.96
CA ASP A 144 -27.56 -6.20 22.60
C ASP A 144 -26.33 -5.57 23.26
N GLY A 145 -25.57 -4.81 22.45
CA GLY A 145 -24.35 -4.22 22.96
C GLY A 145 -23.36 -3.79 21.87
N HIS A 146 -22.20 -3.40 22.35
CA HIS A 146 -21.07 -3.01 21.50
C HIS A 146 -20.12 -4.17 21.32
N TYR A 147 -19.69 -4.40 20.08
CA TYR A 147 -18.77 -5.47 19.71
C TYR A 147 -17.65 -4.93 18.83
N PHE A 148 -16.55 -5.68 18.82
CA PHE A 148 -15.42 -5.45 17.93
C PHE A 148 -15.23 -6.66 17.02
N LEU A 149 -15.23 -6.44 15.72
CA LEU A 149 -14.77 -7.42 14.74
C LEU A 149 -13.29 -7.16 14.50
N ARG A 150 -12.46 -8.15 14.82
CA ARG A 150 -11.03 -8.19 14.53
C ARG A 150 -10.78 -9.23 13.46
N ILE A 151 -10.06 -8.86 12.41
CA ILE A 151 -9.71 -9.75 11.30
C ILE A 151 -8.20 -9.83 11.21
N LEU A 152 -7.66 -11.05 11.21
CA LEU A 152 -6.28 -11.36 10.87
C LEU A 152 -6.25 -11.76 9.40
N ARG A 153 -5.67 -10.91 8.56
CA ARG A 153 -5.50 -11.12 7.12
C ARG A 153 -4.34 -12.06 6.83
N ALA A 154 -4.30 -12.61 5.62
CA ALA A 154 -3.23 -13.53 5.19
C ALA A 154 -1.83 -12.89 5.17
N ASN A 155 -1.75 -11.57 4.98
CA ASN A 155 -0.50 -10.79 5.03
C ASN A 155 -0.01 -10.50 6.47
N GLY A 156 -0.73 -11.00 7.51
CA GLY A 156 -0.43 -10.76 8.92
C GLY A 156 -1.00 -9.45 9.48
N GLU A 157 -1.66 -8.64 8.66
CA GLU A 157 -2.31 -7.42 9.13
C GLU A 157 -3.53 -7.72 10.00
N ILE A 158 -3.71 -6.91 11.04
CA ILE A 158 -4.90 -6.98 11.91
C ILE A 158 -5.73 -5.72 11.68
N VAL A 159 -6.97 -5.90 11.24
CA VAL A 159 -7.96 -4.82 11.08
C VAL A 159 -9.03 -4.97 12.14
N VAL A 160 -9.46 -3.85 12.75
CA VAL A 160 -10.49 -3.84 13.78
C VAL A 160 -11.58 -2.82 13.42
N LYS A 161 -12.84 -3.26 13.45
CA LYS A 161 -14.03 -2.40 13.29
C LYS A 161 -15.00 -2.63 14.43
N LYS A 162 -15.62 -1.56 14.92
CA LYS A 162 -16.68 -1.60 15.92
C LYS A 162 -18.06 -1.71 15.24
N PHE A 163 -18.96 -2.50 15.83
CA PHE A 163 -20.37 -2.49 15.48
C PHE A 163 -21.26 -2.56 16.74
N VAL A 164 -22.54 -2.24 16.55
CA VAL A 164 -23.56 -2.23 17.60
C VAL A 164 -24.61 -3.27 17.24
N LYS A 165 -24.89 -4.21 18.16
CA LYS A 165 -26.02 -5.15 18.09
C LYS A 165 -27.21 -4.54 18.82
N ARG A 166 -28.39 -4.61 18.22
CA ARG A 166 -29.68 -4.20 18.79
C ARG A 166 -30.77 -5.23 18.53
#